data_1696a2bffafa1b0e778b6aad97618a68
#
_entry.id   1696a2bffafa1b0e778b6aad97618a68
#
_cell.length_a   1.000
_cell.length_b   1.000
_cell.length_c   1.000
_cell.angle_alpha   90.00
_cell.angle_beta   90.00
_cell.angle_gamma   90.00
#
_symmetry.space_group_name_H-M   'P 1'
#
loop_
_entity.id
_entity.type
_entity.pdbx_description
1 polymer ?
#
loop_
_entity_poly.entity_id
_entity_poly.type
_entity_poly.pdbx_seq_one_letter_code
_entity_poly.pdbx_strand_id
1 'polypeptide(L)'
;MLGPIRFAATLQTLYPFLLDADKVKATHERLLRALLAHAVAHSPFYRRRFAGLDVTQCALTDLPVLTKSEMMQSFDELVTDPRLKKADLGRFVDDPRNLGQLYLGRYGISHTSGSQGQPALIVQDQDALRLIFAVQFARGTKLKRRFLPHLGRFL
;
A
#
# COMPACT_ATOMS: atom_id res chain seq x y z
N MET A 1 -7.61 -9.72 -12.93
CA MET A 1 -8.36 -10.58 -11.98
C MET A 1 -7.40 -11.25 -11.03
N LEU A 2 -7.64 -11.15 -9.73
CA LEU A 2 -6.85 -11.82 -8.69
C LEU A 2 -7.07 -13.33 -8.80
N GLY A 3 -6.02 -14.09 -9.09
CA GLY A 3 -6.14 -15.55 -9.09
C GLY A 3 -6.52 -16.07 -7.70
N PRO A 4 -7.55 -16.92 -7.57
CA PRO A 4 -8.08 -17.38 -6.28
C PRO A 4 -7.01 -18.06 -5.39
N ILE A 5 -6.03 -18.71 -5.99
CA ILE A 5 -4.94 -19.41 -5.28
C ILE A 5 -4.02 -18.42 -4.54
N ARG A 6 -3.65 -17.29 -5.19
CA ARG A 6 -2.80 -16.27 -4.54
C ARG A 6 -3.52 -15.51 -3.44
N PHE A 7 -4.82 -15.28 -3.58
CA PHE A 7 -5.64 -14.67 -2.54
C PHE A 7 -5.74 -15.56 -1.30
N ALA A 8 -6.00 -16.85 -1.48
CA ALA A 8 -6.05 -17.82 -0.38
C ALA A 8 -4.70 -17.92 0.37
N ALA A 9 -3.58 -17.97 -0.36
CA ALA A 9 -2.24 -17.99 0.25
C ALA A 9 -1.97 -16.72 1.07
N THR A 10 -2.38 -15.55 0.58
CA THR A 10 -2.23 -14.30 1.32
C THR A 10 -3.08 -14.30 2.59
N LEU A 11 -4.31 -14.82 2.55
CA LEU A 11 -5.16 -14.97 3.72
C LEU A 11 -4.57 -15.92 4.75
N GLN A 12 -4.04 -17.06 4.33
CA GLN A 12 -3.38 -18.02 5.23
C GLN A 12 -2.16 -17.41 5.94
N THR A 13 -1.41 -16.60 5.23
CA THR A 13 -0.24 -15.88 5.80
C THR A 13 -0.65 -14.82 6.80
N LEU A 14 -1.77 -14.11 6.56
CA LEU A 14 -2.23 -13.02 7.42
C LEU A 14 -3.03 -13.49 8.63
N TYR A 15 -3.70 -14.64 8.54
CA TYR A 15 -4.62 -15.10 9.56
C TYR A 15 -3.97 -15.34 10.95
N PRO A 16 -2.79 -15.98 11.07
CA PRO A 16 -2.12 -16.13 12.36
C PRO A 16 -1.81 -14.79 13.04
N PHE A 17 -1.48 -13.75 12.24
CA PHE A 17 -1.15 -12.41 12.74
C PHE A 17 -2.38 -11.66 13.25
N LEU A 18 -3.58 -11.97 12.77
CA LEU A 18 -4.82 -11.33 13.23
C LEU A 18 -5.28 -11.84 14.61
N LEU A 19 -4.70 -12.94 15.10
CA LEU A 19 -5.11 -13.60 16.34
C LEU A 19 -4.14 -13.39 17.51
N ASP A 20 -2.92 -12.89 17.24
CA ASP A 20 -1.84 -12.79 18.21
C ASP A 20 -1.28 -11.34 18.18
N ALA A 21 -1.55 -10.59 19.24
CA ALA A 21 -1.16 -9.18 19.31
C ALA A 21 0.34 -8.96 19.24
N ASP A 22 1.16 -9.85 19.83
CA ASP A 22 2.62 -9.70 19.80
C ASP A 22 3.18 -9.97 18.42
N LYS A 23 2.64 -10.96 17.71
CA LYS A 23 3.00 -11.21 16.30
C LYS A 23 2.56 -10.07 15.39
N VAL A 24 1.40 -9.47 15.63
CA VAL A 24 0.96 -8.28 14.90
C VAL A 24 1.93 -7.15 15.11
N LYS A 25 2.33 -6.85 16.36
CA LYS A 25 3.28 -5.78 16.68
C LYS A 25 4.63 -6.01 16.01
N ALA A 26 5.23 -7.19 16.19
CA ALA A 26 6.52 -7.54 15.57
C ALA A 26 6.47 -7.44 14.03
N THR A 27 5.35 -7.85 13.43
CA THR A 27 5.16 -7.75 11.98
C THR A 27 5.03 -6.30 11.53
N HIS A 28 4.30 -5.46 12.25
CA HIS A 28 4.19 -4.03 11.96
C HIS A 28 5.55 -3.34 12.00
N GLU A 29 6.34 -3.59 13.05
CA GLU A 29 7.68 -3.03 13.18
C GLU A 29 8.57 -3.44 12.00
N ARG A 30 8.61 -4.72 11.67
CA ARG A 30 9.38 -5.24 10.54
C ARG A 30 8.95 -4.62 9.21
N LEU A 31 7.65 -4.53 8.96
CA LEU A 31 7.10 -3.96 7.72
C LEU A 31 7.34 -2.44 7.64
N LEU A 32 7.25 -1.74 8.76
CA LEU A 32 7.57 -0.32 8.84
C LEU A 32 9.04 -0.07 8.46
N ARG A 33 9.98 -0.84 9.03
CA ARG A 33 11.41 -0.72 8.68
C ARG A 33 11.66 -0.99 7.20
N ALA A 34 11.07 -2.04 6.65
CA ALA A 34 11.18 -2.36 5.24
C ALA A 34 10.60 -1.24 4.35
N LEU A 35 9.46 -0.66 4.72
CA LEU A 35 8.84 0.46 4.01
C LEU A 35 9.72 1.71 4.03
N LEU A 36 10.24 2.09 5.19
CA LEU A 36 11.10 3.27 5.33
C LEU A 36 12.40 3.11 4.55
N ALA A 37 13.04 1.94 4.64
CA ALA A 37 14.25 1.64 3.87
C ALA A 37 13.97 1.72 2.36
N HIS A 38 12.86 1.14 1.89
CA HIS A 38 12.44 1.22 0.48
C HIS A 38 12.19 2.67 0.05
N ALA A 39 11.46 3.44 0.85
CA ALA A 39 11.16 4.85 0.56
C ALA A 39 12.43 5.69 0.42
N VAL A 40 13.37 5.56 1.36
CA VAL A 40 14.66 6.28 1.32
C VAL A 40 15.51 5.86 0.10
N ALA A 41 15.51 4.58 -0.23
CA ALA A 41 16.29 4.07 -1.37
C ALA A 41 15.76 4.55 -2.73
N HIS A 42 14.43 4.61 -2.91
CA HIS A 42 13.80 4.77 -4.22
C HIS A 42 13.07 6.09 -4.42
N SER A 43 12.80 6.87 -3.36
CA SER A 43 12.14 8.18 -3.47
C SER A 43 13.10 9.32 -3.14
N PRO A 44 13.41 10.22 -4.08
CA PRO A 44 14.21 11.41 -3.80
C PRO A 44 13.61 12.29 -2.71
N PHE A 45 12.28 12.39 -2.65
CA PHE A 45 11.56 13.15 -1.62
C PHE A 45 11.82 12.57 -0.22
N TYR A 46 11.60 11.27 0.00
CA TYR A 46 11.79 10.67 1.31
C TYR A 46 13.25 10.60 1.72
N ARG A 47 14.18 10.45 0.79
CA ARG A 47 15.62 10.53 1.06
C ARG A 47 16.00 11.87 1.67
N ARG A 48 15.49 12.98 1.13
CA ARG A 48 15.74 14.31 1.69
C ARG A 48 14.99 14.54 3.00
N ARG A 49 13.73 14.11 3.05
CA ARG A 49 12.86 14.33 4.21
C ARG A 49 13.31 13.61 5.47
N PHE A 50 13.91 12.43 5.32
CA PHE A 50 14.44 11.61 6.41
C PHE A 50 15.96 11.76 6.57
N ALA A 51 16.58 12.76 5.94
CA ALA A 51 18.00 13.02 6.13
C ALA A 51 18.29 13.32 7.61
N GLY A 52 19.25 12.59 8.17
CA GLY A 52 19.60 12.69 9.60
C GLY A 52 18.77 11.82 10.56
N LEU A 53 17.73 11.11 10.06
CA LEU A 53 17.00 10.13 10.85
C LEU A 53 17.55 8.72 10.60
N ASP A 54 17.78 7.98 11.68
CA ASP A 54 18.03 6.54 11.58
C ASP A 54 16.71 5.80 11.40
N VAL A 55 16.29 5.62 10.14
CA VAL A 55 15.03 4.95 9.79
C VAL A 55 14.97 3.48 10.23
N THR A 56 16.09 2.89 10.70
CA THR A 56 16.12 1.52 11.22
C THR A 56 15.69 1.46 12.69
N GLN A 57 15.77 2.58 13.43
CA GLN A 57 15.54 2.63 14.87
C GLN A 57 14.47 3.67 15.28
N CYS A 58 14.23 4.72 14.48
CA CYS A 58 13.33 5.81 14.83
C CYS A 58 11.92 5.32 15.19
N ALA A 59 11.26 5.99 16.13
CA ALA A 59 9.85 5.74 16.37
C ALA A 59 8.99 6.33 15.25
N LEU A 60 7.76 5.81 15.08
CA LEU A 60 6.83 6.36 14.09
C LEU A 60 6.53 7.85 14.35
N THR A 61 6.55 8.27 15.62
CA THR A 61 6.35 9.65 16.07
C THR A 61 7.50 10.59 15.70
N ASP A 62 8.68 10.07 15.40
CA ASP A 62 9.85 10.87 15.00
C ASP A 62 9.79 11.24 13.51
N LEU A 63 8.94 10.57 12.77
CA LEU A 63 8.78 10.84 11.34
C LEU A 63 8.04 12.18 11.14
N PRO A 64 8.55 13.06 10.26
CA PRO A 64 7.88 14.30 9.97
C PRO A 64 6.55 14.09 9.27
N VAL A 65 5.52 14.79 9.74
CA VAL A 65 4.17 14.71 9.16
C VAL A 65 4.18 15.16 7.71
N LEU A 66 3.56 14.38 6.85
CA LEU A 66 3.37 14.71 5.43
C LEU A 66 1.92 15.14 5.21
N THR A 67 1.74 16.37 4.73
CA THR A 67 0.42 16.86 4.34
C THR A 67 0.05 16.42 2.93
N LYS A 68 -1.26 16.37 2.66
CA LYS A 68 -1.78 16.08 1.30
C LYS A 68 -1.26 17.10 0.26
N SER A 69 -1.16 18.37 0.66
CA SER A 69 -0.66 19.43 -0.23
C SER A 69 0.79 19.20 -0.63
N GLU A 70 1.67 18.94 0.35
CA GLU A 70 3.08 18.62 0.09
C GLU A 70 3.21 17.36 -0.78
N MET A 71 2.42 16.32 -0.47
CA MET A 71 2.41 15.08 -1.25
C MET A 71 2.07 15.34 -2.72
N MET A 72 1.06 16.15 -2.99
CA MET A 72 0.64 16.44 -4.37
C MET A 72 1.57 17.44 -5.08
N GLN A 73 2.21 18.33 -4.36
CA GLN A 73 3.22 19.26 -4.92
C GLN A 73 4.50 18.51 -5.30
N SER A 74 4.91 17.55 -4.49
CA SER A 74 6.15 16.80 -4.68
C SER A 74 5.93 15.40 -5.28
N PHE A 75 4.78 15.15 -5.91
CA PHE A 75 4.37 13.82 -6.32
C PHE A 75 5.42 13.08 -7.15
N ASP A 76 6.00 13.73 -8.15
CA ASP A 76 6.96 13.11 -9.09
C ASP A 76 8.28 12.70 -8.43
N GLU A 77 8.64 13.33 -7.30
CA GLU A 77 9.80 12.96 -6.49
C GLU A 77 9.45 12.00 -5.35
N LEU A 78 8.17 11.97 -4.97
CA LEU A 78 7.67 11.12 -3.88
C LEU A 78 7.52 9.67 -4.32
N VAL A 79 7.05 9.45 -5.55
CA VAL A 79 6.86 8.08 -6.09
C VAL A 79 8.18 7.34 -6.24
N THR A 80 8.14 6.01 -6.07
CA THR A 80 9.33 5.15 -6.17
C THR A 80 9.58 4.62 -7.57
N ASP A 81 8.60 4.69 -8.46
CA ASP A 81 8.77 4.39 -9.89
C ASP A 81 8.84 5.72 -10.69
N PRO A 82 9.98 6.08 -11.29
CA PRO A 82 10.16 7.35 -11.97
C PRO A 82 9.28 7.52 -13.23
N ARG A 83 8.66 6.46 -13.71
CA ARG A 83 7.72 6.49 -14.84
C ARG A 83 6.35 7.06 -14.46
N LEU A 84 6.06 7.14 -13.15
CA LEU A 84 4.82 7.69 -12.64
C LEU A 84 4.96 9.21 -12.57
N LYS A 85 4.26 9.93 -13.44
CA LYS A 85 4.23 11.38 -13.47
C LYS A 85 2.82 11.88 -13.18
N LYS A 86 2.70 12.84 -12.26
CA LYS A 86 1.40 13.39 -11.84
C LYS A 86 0.55 13.84 -13.04
N ALA A 87 1.16 14.54 -13.99
CA ALA A 87 0.46 15.04 -15.17
C ALA A 87 -0.06 13.90 -16.07
N ASP A 88 0.72 12.82 -16.24
CA ASP A 88 0.33 11.68 -17.06
C ASP A 88 -0.79 10.86 -16.39
N LEU A 89 -0.68 10.67 -15.09
CA LEU A 89 -1.69 9.99 -14.30
C LEU A 89 -3.02 10.74 -14.28
N GLY A 90 -2.97 12.08 -14.17
CA GLY A 90 -4.16 12.92 -14.28
C GLY A 90 -4.86 12.71 -15.62
N ARG A 91 -4.13 12.83 -16.74
CA ARG A 91 -4.69 12.58 -18.07
C ARG A 91 -5.26 11.18 -18.24
N PHE A 92 -4.60 10.18 -17.65
CA PHE A 92 -5.07 8.80 -17.70
C PHE A 92 -6.40 8.61 -16.99
N VAL A 93 -6.56 9.20 -15.81
CA VAL A 93 -7.79 9.08 -14.99
C VAL A 93 -8.94 9.88 -15.60
N ASP A 94 -8.64 11.03 -16.21
CA ASP A 94 -9.64 11.91 -16.82
C ASP A 94 -10.20 11.37 -18.15
N ASP A 95 -9.54 10.38 -18.76
CA ASP A 95 -9.99 9.75 -20.00
C ASP A 95 -10.95 8.57 -19.71
N PRO A 96 -12.24 8.66 -20.04
CA PRO A 96 -13.22 7.59 -19.79
C PRO A 96 -12.89 6.25 -20.45
N ARG A 97 -12.08 6.26 -21.53
CA ARG A 97 -11.64 5.05 -22.23
C ARG A 97 -10.73 4.17 -21.35
N ASN A 98 -10.12 4.75 -20.35
CA ASN A 98 -9.22 4.07 -19.42
C ASN A 98 -9.96 3.48 -18.19
N LEU A 99 -11.29 3.60 -18.12
CA LEU A 99 -12.06 3.06 -17.01
C LEU A 99 -11.83 1.54 -16.86
N GLY A 100 -11.38 1.13 -15.68
CA GLY A 100 -11.07 -0.28 -15.38
C GLY A 100 -9.73 -0.76 -15.96
N GLN A 101 -8.96 0.10 -16.62
CA GLN A 101 -7.65 -0.23 -17.13
C GLN A 101 -6.55 0.05 -16.09
N LEU A 102 -5.40 -0.59 -16.29
CA LEU A 102 -4.22 -0.37 -15.46
C LEU A 102 -3.22 0.52 -16.20
N TYR A 103 -2.78 1.58 -15.56
CA TYR A 103 -1.70 2.41 -16.07
C TYR A 103 -0.41 1.58 -16.18
N LEU A 104 0.27 1.63 -17.32
CA LEU A 104 1.43 0.79 -17.67
C LEU A 104 1.16 -0.73 -17.49
N GLY A 105 -0.11 -1.17 -17.58
CA GLY A 105 -0.49 -2.57 -17.39
C GLY A 105 -0.30 -3.09 -15.96
N ARG A 106 0.05 -2.22 -14.99
CA ARG A 106 0.45 -2.60 -13.63
C ARG A 106 -0.28 -1.84 -12.53
N TYR A 107 -0.51 -0.55 -12.70
CA TYR A 107 -0.95 0.35 -11.63
C TYR A 107 -2.43 0.67 -11.74
N GLY A 108 -3.18 0.42 -10.67
CA GLY A 108 -4.50 1.01 -10.47
C GLY A 108 -4.34 2.46 -10.03
N ILE A 109 -5.04 3.37 -10.69
CA ILE A 109 -5.03 4.78 -10.37
C ILE A 109 -6.41 5.20 -9.90
N SER A 110 -6.47 5.94 -8.81
CA SER A 110 -7.69 6.57 -8.31
C SER A 110 -7.40 7.97 -7.81
N HIS A 111 -8.44 8.77 -7.68
CA HIS A 111 -8.34 10.09 -7.05
C HIS A 111 -9.43 10.26 -5.99
N THR A 112 -9.15 11.09 -5.00
CA THR A 112 -10.16 11.50 -4.02
C THR A 112 -11.07 12.57 -4.64
N SER A 113 -12.31 12.71 -4.11
CA SER A 113 -13.30 13.68 -4.62
C SER A 113 -12.87 15.15 -4.56
N GLY A 114 -11.83 15.47 -3.78
CA GLY A 114 -11.34 16.84 -3.68
C GLY A 114 -12.26 17.82 -2.97
N SER A 115 -13.28 17.37 -2.26
CA SER A 115 -14.29 18.19 -1.57
C SER A 115 -13.73 19.29 -0.64
N GLN A 116 -12.47 19.18 -0.23
CA GLN A 116 -11.76 20.16 0.61
C GLN A 116 -10.48 20.71 -0.06
N GLY A 117 -10.42 20.76 -1.38
CA GLY A 117 -9.25 21.20 -2.12
C GLY A 117 -8.91 20.32 -3.31
N GLN A 118 -7.65 20.30 -3.73
CA GLN A 118 -7.25 19.49 -4.87
C GLN A 118 -7.39 17.98 -4.60
N PRO A 119 -7.89 17.18 -5.58
CA PRO A 119 -7.89 15.73 -5.49
C PRO A 119 -6.48 15.18 -5.26
N ALA A 120 -6.35 14.17 -4.40
CA ALA A 120 -5.11 13.41 -4.31
C ALA A 120 -5.17 12.25 -5.31
N LEU A 121 -4.10 12.06 -6.06
CA LEU A 121 -3.87 10.86 -6.86
C LEU A 121 -3.31 9.75 -5.97
N ILE A 122 -3.90 8.57 -6.08
CA ILE A 122 -3.48 7.37 -5.36
C ILE A 122 -3.08 6.33 -6.40
N VAL A 123 -1.87 5.82 -6.27
CA VAL A 123 -1.31 4.80 -7.15
C VAL A 123 -1.10 3.53 -6.36
N GLN A 124 -1.63 2.43 -6.86
CA GLN A 124 -1.53 1.12 -6.22
C GLN A 124 -1.15 0.07 -7.26
N ASP A 125 -0.09 -0.68 -7.03
CA ASP A 125 0.17 -1.83 -7.88
C ASP A 125 -0.75 -3.01 -7.56
N GLN A 126 -0.73 -4.02 -8.41
CA GLN A 126 -1.63 -5.17 -8.26
C GLN A 126 -1.36 -5.94 -6.96
N ASP A 127 -0.12 -5.99 -6.47
CA ASP A 127 0.21 -6.71 -5.24
C ASP A 127 -0.27 -5.94 -4.01
N ALA A 128 -0.16 -4.60 -4.01
CA ALA A 128 -0.76 -3.74 -2.98
C ALA A 128 -2.29 -3.89 -2.94
N LEU A 129 -2.95 -3.87 -4.11
CA LEU A 129 -4.39 -4.09 -4.20
C LEU A 129 -4.80 -5.46 -3.65
N ARG A 130 -4.06 -6.53 -4.01
CA ARG A 130 -4.28 -7.89 -3.49
C ARG A 130 -4.19 -7.92 -1.97
N LEU A 131 -3.15 -7.30 -1.42
CA LEU A 131 -2.95 -7.25 0.03
C LEU A 131 -4.07 -6.49 0.74
N ILE A 132 -4.47 -5.33 0.21
CA ILE A 132 -5.58 -4.53 0.75
C ILE A 132 -6.87 -5.35 0.79
N PHE A 133 -7.25 -5.99 -0.34
CA PHE A 133 -8.44 -6.83 -0.40
C PHE A 133 -8.37 -8.02 0.56
N ALA A 134 -7.21 -8.69 0.65
CA ALA A 134 -7.03 -9.81 1.58
C ALA A 134 -7.18 -9.38 3.05
N VAL A 135 -6.60 -8.23 3.44
CA VAL A 135 -6.74 -7.68 4.79
C VAL A 135 -8.18 -7.26 5.08
N GLN A 136 -8.85 -6.60 4.14
CA GLN A 136 -10.24 -6.19 4.29
C GLN A 136 -11.16 -7.40 4.42
N PHE A 137 -10.97 -8.42 3.59
CA PHE A 137 -11.72 -9.66 3.69
C PHE A 137 -11.50 -10.36 5.03
N ALA A 138 -10.24 -10.50 5.47
CA ALA A 138 -9.90 -11.13 6.75
C ALA A 138 -10.52 -10.41 7.96
N ARG A 139 -10.63 -9.06 7.91
CA ARG A 139 -11.23 -8.24 8.97
C ARG A 139 -12.76 -8.20 8.89
N GLY A 140 -13.33 -8.17 7.69
CA GLY A 140 -14.76 -8.05 7.46
C GLY A 140 -15.52 -9.37 7.67
N THR A 141 -14.88 -10.48 7.38
CA THR A 141 -15.43 -11.80 7.68
C THR A 141 -15.04 -12.17 9.11
N LYS A 142 -16.00 -12.26 10.00
CA LYS A 142 -15.83 -12.97 11.28
C LYS A 142 -15.63 -14.47 10.96
N LEU A 143 -14.50 -14.81 10.36
CA LEU A 143 -14.08 -16.17 10.11
C LEU A 143 -13.93 -16.85 11.47
N LYS A 144 -15.05 -17.42 11.96
CA LYS A 144 -15.02 -18.27 13.15
C LYS A 144 -13.98 -19.35 12.87
N ARG A 145 -13.08 -19.54 13.81
CA ARG A 145 -12.03 -20.59 13.86
C ARG A 145 -12.49 -21.98 13.37
N ARG A 146 -13.80 -22.18 13.23
CA ARG A 146 -14.46 -23.42 12.83
C ARG A 146 -14.33 -23.77 11.33
N PHE A 147 -13.97 -22.82 10.46
CA PHE A 147 -13.90 -23.04 9.01
C PHE A 147 -12.47 -23.27 8.46
N LEU A 148 -11.45 -23.11 9.26
CA LEU A 148 -10.05 -23.20 8.83
C LEU A 148 -9.34 -24.55 9.03
N PRO A 149 -9.79 -25.48 9.90
CA PRO A 149 -9.08 -26.75 10.06
C PRO A 149 -9.06 -27.62 8.79
N HIS A 150 -9.91 -27.33 7.80
CA HIS A 150 -10.01 -28.15 6.59
C HIS A 150 -9.12 -27.67 5.44
N LEU A 151 -8.57 -26.44 5.50
CA LEU A 151 -7.66 -25.91 4.47
C LEU A 151 -6.22 -26.44 4.60
N GLY A 152 -5.83 -26.97 5.77
CA GLY A 152 -4.51 -27.55 6.01
C GLY A 152 -4.31 -28.99 5.48
N ARG A 153 -5.32 -29.58 4.84
CA ARG A 153 -5.25 -30.95 4.29
C ARG A 153 -5.10 -31.03 2.76
N PHE A 154 -4.95 -29.90 2.10
CA PHE A 154 -4.80 -29.82 0.63
C PHE A 154 -3.48 -29.18 0.18
N LEU A 155 -2.43 -29.28 1.00
CA LEU A 155 -1.05 -28.99 0.64
C LEU A 155 -0.20 -30.22 0.86
#